data_0ee29958a479cf78336b9b71573d1f3e
#
_entry.id   0ee29958a479cf78336b9b71573d1f3e
#
_cell.length_a   1.000
_cell.length_b   1.000
_cell.length_c   1.000
_cell.angle_alpha   90.00
_cell.angle_beta   90.00
_cell.angle_gamma   90.00
#
_symmetry.space_group_name_H-M   'P 1'
#
loop_
_entity.id
_entity.type
_entity.pdbx_description
1 polymer ?
#
loop_
_entity_poly.entity_id
_entity_poly.type
_entity_poly.pdbx_seq_one_letter_code
_entity_poly.pdbx_strand_id
1 'polypeptide(L)'
;MVFVAMRVKYQFGSLKSVHAVVYGLFIFDPSGGDTMKICRANALRLWEEYFGNSQFAEDFHGNLMCRDGYGDDDFYVYRFGKRIYCGWNIHHILPLSCGGTNEKHNLICTNIYTNDEAEDKITYWIDDCLYQVQRVYGTGEHQIIKIN
;
A
#
# COMPACT_ATOMS: atom_id res chain seq x y z
N MET A 1 0.32 -26.48 -5.51
CA MET A 1 -0.42 -25.26 -5.13
C MET A 1 0.22 -24.74 -3.86
N VAL A 2 1.05 -23.73 -3.95
CA VAL A 2 1.71 -23.12 -2.78
C VAL A 2 0.97 -21.84 -2.48
N PHE A 3 0.29 -21.78 -1.35
CA PHE A 3 -0.37 -20.56 -0.85
C PHE A 3 0.67 -19.71 -0.13
N VAL A 4 1.03 -18.57 -0.70
CA VAL A 4 1.83 -17.57 0.01
C VAL A 4 0.88 -16.54 0.61
N ALA A 5 0.73 -16.58 1.91
CA ALA A 5 -0.05 -15.57 2.64
C ALA A 5 0.82 -14.33 2.84
N MET A 6 0.51 -13.26 2.15
CA MET A 6 1.14 -11.96 2.37
C MET A 6 0.50 -11.30 3.59
N ARG A 7 1.25 -11.22 4.68
CA ARG A 7 0.83 -10.52 5.91
C ARG A 7 1.19 -9.05 5.79
N VAL A 8 0.28 -8.22 5.32
CA VAL A 8 0.40 -6.78 5.52
C VAL A 8 -0.15 -6.45 6.91
N LYS A 9 0.72 -6.21 7.88
CA LYS A 9 0.31 -5.73 9.20
C LYS A 9 0.04 -4.24 9.10
N TYR A 10 -1.21 -3.86 8.93
CA TYR A 10 -1.64 -2.50 9.24
C TYR A 10 -1.84 -2.39 10.75
N GLN A 11 -1.02 -1.57 11.39
CA GLN A 11 -1.22 -1.26 12.80
C GLN A 11 -2.01 0.05 12.89
N PHE A 12 -3.32 -0.08 13.13
CA PHE A 12 -4.19 1.07 13.39
C PHE A 12 -3.82 1.71 14.73
N GLY A 13 -3.60 3.03 14.71
CA GLY A 13 -3.37 3.81 15.90
C GLY A 13 -4.58 3.83 16.83
N SER A 14 -4.32 3.48 18.08
CA SER A 14 -5.11 3.74 19.29
C SER A 14 -6.63 3.63 19.20
N LEU A 15 -7.16 2.44 19.37
CA LEU A 15 -8.21 1.95 20.27
C LEU A 15 -8.56 0.51 19.86
N LYS A 16 -8.02 -0.43 20.67
CA LYS A 16 -8.24 -1.89 20.59
C LYS A 16 -7.76 -2.55 19.30
N SER A 17 -6.67 -3.27 19.42
CA SER A 17 -6.06 -4.08 18.37
C SER A 17 -7.10 -4.98 17.67
N VAL A 18 -7.59 -4.51 16.54
CA VAL A 18 -8.21 -5.38 15.57
C VAL A 18 -7.13 -5.70 14.56
N HIS A 19 -6.58 -6.89 14.65
CA HIS A 19 -5.69 -7.42 13.64
C HIS A 19 -6.53 -7.67 12.38
N ALA A 20 -6.65 -6.69 11.50
CA ALA A 20 -7.16 -6.94 10.17
C ALA A 20 -6.07 -7.65 9.38
N VAL A 21 -6.11 -8.97 9.38
CA VAL A 21 -5.31 -9.79 8.48
C VAL A 21 -6.04 -9.81 7.15
N VAL A 22 -5.61 -9.00 6.20
CA VAL A 22 -6.10 -9.10 4.83
C VAL A 22 -5.33 -10.24 4.16
N TYR A 23 -5.97 -11.37 4.01
CA TYR A 23 -5.44 -12.47 3.21
C TYR A 23 -5.73 -12.20 1.73
N GLY A 24 -4.74 -11.69 1.00
CA GLY A 24 -4.78 -11.72 -0.46
C GLY A 24 -4.41 -13.12 -0.94
N LEU A 25 -5.34 -13.80 -1.58
CA LEU A 25 -5.07 -15.07 -2.26
C LEU A 25 -4.42 -14.75 -3.61
N PHE A 26 -3.08 -14.85 -3.70
CA PHE A 26 -2.40 -14.76 -4.98
C PHE A 26 -2.40 -16.16 -5.63
N ILE A 27 -3.00 -16.26 -6.81
CA ILE A 27 -2.81 -17.41 -7.69
C ILE A 27 -1.48 -17.17 -8.40
N PHE A 28 -0.46 -17.93 -8.04
CA PHE A 28 0.83 -17.90 -8.71
C PHE A 28 0.67 -18.38 -10.16
N ASP A 29 0.95 -17.51 -11.13
CA ASP A 29 1.12 -17.89 -12.53
C ASP A 29 2.61 -18.23 -12.75
N PRO A 30 2.97 -19.49 -13.00
CA PRO A 30 4.35 -19.89 -13.18
C PRO A 30 4.95 -19.50 -14.54
N SER A 31 4.21 -18.81 -15.42
CA SER A 31 4.61 -18.59 -16.82
C SER A 31 5.10 -17.18 -17.17
N GLY A 32 5.16 -16.24 -16.24
CA GLY A 32 5.68 -14.91 -16.55
C GLY A 32 5.69 -14.00 -15.32
N GLY A 33 6.76 -13.31 -15.12
CA GLY A 33 6.93 -12.40 -14.01
C GLY A 33 5.71 -11.50 -13.81
N ASP A 34 5.25 -11.42 -12.58
CA ASP A 34 4.07 -10.69 -12.13
C ASP A 34 4.27 -9.16 -12.17
N THR A 35 4.99 -8.72 -13.20
CA THR A 35 5.34 -7.31 -13.43
C THR A 35 4.14 -6.54 -13.94
N MET A 36 3.76 -5.51 -13.21
CA MET A 36 2.59 -4.70 -13.51
C MET A 36 3.00 -3.36 -14.15
N LYS A 37 2.38 -3.03 -15.30
CA LYS A 37 2.48 -1.66 -15.82
C LYS A 37 1.69 -0.72 -14.89
N ILE A 38 2.33 0.37 -14.46
CA ILE A 38 1.68 1.41 -13.66
C ILE A 38 0.75 2.23 -14.55
N CYS A 39 -0.54 1.99 -14.42
CA CYS A 39 -1.61 2.73 -15.10
C CYS A 39 -2.91 2.61 -14.30
N ARG A 40 -3.89 3.47 -14.61
CA ARG A 40 -5.17 3.51 -13.87
C ARG A 40 -5.86 2.14 -13.82
N ALA A 41 -5.94 1.42 -14.93
CA ALA A 41 -6.62 0.13 -14.99
C ALA A 41 -5.98 -0.89 -14.05
N ASN A 42 -4.65 -0.98 -14.03
CA ASN A 42 -3.91 -1.89 -13.17
C ASN A 42 -3.91 -1.42 -11.70
N ALA A 43 -3.90 -0.11 -11.45
CA ALA A 43 -4.05 0.44 -10.11
C ALA A 43 -5.40 0.06 -9.50
N LEU A 44 -6.49 0.14 -10.25
CA LEU A 44 -7.82 -0.28 -9.77
C LEU A 44 -7.91 -1.79 -9.54
N ARG A 45 -7.20 -2.62 -10.33
CA ARG A 45 -7.09 -4.06 -10.05
C ARG A 45 -6.33 -4.32 -8.75
N LEU A 46 -5.24 -3.59 -8.52
CA LEU A 46 -4.48 -3.68 -7.27
C LEU A 46 -5.35 -3.26 -6.07
N TRP A 47 -6.14 -2.19 -6.23
CA TRP A 47 -7.13 -1.77 -5.23
C TRP A 47 -8.11 -2.89 -4.89
N GLU A 48 -8.67 -3.56 -5.91
CA GLU A 48 -9.61 -4.67 -5.73
C GLU A 48 -8.96 -5.87 -5.02
N GLU A 49 -7.69 -6.16 -5.31
CA GLU A 49 -6.94 -7.22 -4.62
C GLU A 49 -6.75 -6.90 -3.12
N TYR A 50 -6.46 -5.64 -2.76
CA TYR A 50 -6.25 -5.23 -1.37
C TYR A 50 -7.54 -4.97 -0.60
N PHE A 51 -8.52 -4.35 -1.23
CA PHE A 51 -9.68 -3.75 -0.54
C PHE A 51 -11.04 -4.24 -1.08
N GLY A 52 -11.03 -5.13 -2.07
CA GLY A 52 -12.25 -5.61 -2.69
C GLY A 52 -13.04 -4.49 -3.35
N ASN A 53 -14.34 -4.48 -3.14
CA ASN A 53 -15.26 -3.47 -3.71
C ASN A 53 -15.40 -2.21 -2.83
N SER A 54 -14.54 -2.03 -1.84
CA SER A 54 -14.60 -0.86 -0.97
C SER A 54 -14.36 0.43 -1.74
N GLN A 55 -15.21 1.44 -1.52
CA GLN A 55 -15.04 2.77 -2.09
C GLN A 55 -13.96 3.57 -1.35
N PHE A 56 -13.76 3.28 -0.07
CA PHE A 56 -12.77 3.91 0.80
C PHE A 56 -11.90 2.85 1.47
N ALA A 57 -10.63 3.20 1.66
CA ALA A 57 -9.66 2.41 2.41
C ALA A 57 -8.66 3.34 3.09
N GLU A 58 -7.90 2.82 4.02
CA GLU A 58 -6.77 3.52 4.63
C GLU A 58 -5.47 2.88 4.16
N ASP A 59 -4.43 3.70 3.98
CA ASP A 59 -3.09 3.22 3.68
C ASP A 59 -2.35 2.74 4.94
N PHE A 60 -1.10 2.34 4.81
CA PHE A 60 -0.30 1.81 5.93
C PHE A 60 -0.05 2.85 7.05
N HIS A 61 -0.16 4.14 6.75
CA HIS A 61 -0.04 5.21 7.74
C HIS A 61 -1.38 5.54 8.41
N GLY A 62 -2.51 5.15 7.79
CA GLY A 62 -3.87 5.45 8.25
C GLY A 62 -4.52 6.61 7.51
N ASN A 63 -3.92 7.10 6.43
CA ASN A 63 -4.51 8.13 5.60
C ASN A 63 -5.60 7.56 4.70
N LEU A 64 -6.74 8.26 4.66
CA LEU A 64 -7.89 7.84 3.86
C LEU A 64 -7.57 7.93 2.36
N MET A 65 -8.03 6.94 1.63
CA MET A 65 -8.02 6.90 0.17
C MET A 65 -9.44 6.67 -0.34
N CYS A 66 -9.78 7.26 -1.49
CA CYS A 66 -11.02 6.99 -2.20
C CYS A 66 -10.69 6.33 -3.54
N ARG A 67 -11.35 5.23 -3.87
CA ARG A 67 -11.11 4.45 -5.09
C ARG A 67 -11.06 5.33 -6.35
N ASP A 68 -11.92 6.33 -6.45
CA ASP A 68 -12.01 7.23 -7.61
C ASP A 68 -10.88 8.26 -7.68
N GLY A 69 -10.13 8.46 -6.58
CA GLY A 69 -9.07 9.46 -6.44
C GLY A 69 -7.70 9.02 -6.93
N TYR A 70 -7.60 7.96 -7.74
CA TYR A 70 -6.31 7.51 -8.28
C TYR A 70 -5.63 8.57 -9.13
N GLY A 71 -4.40 8.95 -8.74
CA GLY A 71 -3.55 9.90 -9.47
C GLY A 71 -4.03 11.35 -9.40
N ASP A 72 -4.99 11.65 -8.54
CA ASP A 72 -5.55 12.99 -8.39
C ASP A 72 -5.05 13.62 -7.08
N ASP A 73 -4.14 14.56 -7.19
CA ASP A 73 -3.52 15.28 -6.08
C ASP A 73 -4.40 16.39 -5.49
N ASP A 74 -5.60 16.59 -6.04
CA ASP A 74 -6.61 17.53 -5.53
C ASP A 74 -7.95 16.84 -5.23
N PHE A 75 -7.93 15.51 -4.94
CA PHE A 75 -9.14 14.74 -4.68
C PHE A 75 -9.52 14.78 -3.19
N TYR A 76 -10.66 15.41 -2.90
CA TYR A 76 -11.20 15.55 -1.55
C TYR A 76 -12.61 15.00 -1.46
N VAL A 77 -12.96 14.52 -0.28
CA VAL A 77 -14.34 14.18 0.09
C VAL A 77 -14.73 14.94 1.35
N TYR A 78 -16.04 15.15 1.52
CA TYR A 78 -16.57 15.71 2.75
C TYR A 78 -17.16 14.59 3.61
N ARG A 79 -16.63 14.45 4.81
CA ARG A 79 -17.14 13.49 5.82
C ARG A 79 -17.17 14.14 7.18
N PHE A 80 -18.29 13.99 7.90
CA PHE A 80 -18.48 14.58 9.22
C PHE A 80 -18.21 16.09 9.25
N GLY A 81 -18.63 16.81 8.21
CA GLY A 81 -18.42 18.26 8.09
C GLY A 81 -16.98 18.71 7.81
N LYS A 82 -16.09 17.77 7.52
CA LYS A 82 -14.67 18.05 7.22
C LYS A 82 -14.33 17.67 5.79
N ARG A 83 -13.49 18.50 5.18
CA ARG A 83 -12.85 18.21 3.89
C ARG A 83 -11.65 17.32 4.13
N ILE A 84 -11.66 16.12 3.56
CA ILE A 84 -10.61 15.10 3.75
C ILE A 84 -9.98 14.82 2.39
N TYR A 85 -8.65 14.97 2.32
CA TYR A 85 -7.88 14.59 1.15
C TYR A 85 -7.80 13.07 1.06
N CYS A 86 -8.06 12.50 -0.11
CA CYS A 86 -8.02 11.04 -0.33
C CYS A 86 -7.62 10.63 -1.74
N GLY A 87 -6.84 11.46 -2.43
CA GLY A 87 -6.11 11.06 -3.62
C GLY A 87 -5.07 9.99 -3.29
N TRP A 88 -4.87 9.03 -4.18
CA TRP A 88 -3.96 7.93 -3.96
C TRP A 88 -3.21 7.53 -5.23
N ASN A 89 -2.11 6.83 -5.05
CA ASN A 89 -1.32 6.25 -6.13
C ASN A 89 -0.70 4.91 -5.70
N ILE A 90 0.08 4.31 -6.59
CA ILE A 90 0.84 3.10 -6.29
C ILE A 90 2.20 3.52 -5.73
N HIS A 91 2.56 2.92 -4.60
CA HIS A 91 3.86 3.07 -3.94
C HIS A 91 4.66 1.77 -4.07
N HIS A 92 5.95 1.90 -4.37
CA HIS A 92 6.89 0.78 -4.35
C HIS A 92 7.38 0.57 -2.91
N ILE A 93 7.14 -0.62 -2.35
CA ILE A 93 7.61 -0.96 -0.99
C ILE A 93 9.13 -0.81 -0.92
N LEU A 94 9.86 -1.52 -1.78
CA LEU A 94 11.26 -1.23 -2.03
C LEU A 94 11.36 -0.30 -3.23
N PRO A 95 11.91 0.91 -3.07
CA PRO A 95 12.04 1.85 -4.17
C PRO A 95 12.80 1.29 -5.37
N LEU A 96 12.41 1.69 -6.58
CA LEU A 96 13.12 1.28 -7.80
C LEU A 96 14.61 1.66 -7.75
N SER A 97 14.94 2.82 -7.19
CA SER A 97 16.33 3.28 -6.97
C SER A 97 17.14 2.39 -6.02
N CYS A 98 16.45 1.59 -5.19
CA CYS A 98 17.05 0.64 -4.24
C CYS A 98 16.98 -0.82 -4.71
N GLY A 99 16.63 -1.05 -5.97
CA GLY A 99 16.52 -2.40 -6.56
C GLY A 99 15.12 -3.01 -6.51
N GLY A 100 14.11 -2.22 -6.18
CA GLY A 100 12.70 -2.61 -6.27
C GLY A 100 12.25 -2.84 -7.70
N THR A 101 11.12 -3.50 -7.86
CA THR A 101 10.54 -3.87 -9.16
C THR A 101 9.07 -3.45 -9.23
N ASN A 102 8.48 -3.55 -10.44
CA ASN A 102 7.04 -3.41 -10.65
C ASN A 102 6.27 -4.72 -10.45
N GLU A 103 6.85 -5.69 -9.78
CA GLU A 103 6.14 -6.90 -9.40
C GLU A 103 5.08 -6.59 -8.33
N LYS A 104 3.93 -7.22 -8.42
CA LYS A 104 2.76 -6.91 -7.56
C LYS A 104 3.09 -6.95 -6.07
N HIS A 105 3.91 -7.90 -5.63
CA HIS A 105 4.31 -8.02 -4.22
C HIS A 105 5.11 -6.82 -3.69
N ASN A 106 5.67 -6.00 -4.59
CA ASN A 106 6.38 -4.78 -4.27
C ASN A 106 5.52 -3.50 -4.39
N LEU A 107 4.24 -3.64 -4.70
CA LEU A 107 3.34 -2.51 -4.97
C LEU A 107 2.19 -2.47 -3.97
N ILE A 108 1.92 -1.29 -3.43
CA ILE A 108 0.78 -1.03 -2.53
C ILE A 108 0.08 0.26 -2.91
N CYS A 109 -1.21 0.35 -2.54
CA CYS A 109 -1.96 1.59 -2.67
C CYS A 109 -1.65 2.48 -1.48
N THR A 110 -1.28 3.74 -1.72
CA THR A 110 -1.04 4.72 -0.67
C THR A 110 -1.68 6.06 -1.00
N ASN A 111 -2.11 6.79 0.02
CA ASN A 111 -2.43 8.19 -0.12
C ASN A 111 -1.22 8.94 -0.73
N ILE A 112 -1.46 9.89 -1.62
CA ILE A 112 -0.37 10.62 -2.30
C ILE A 112 0.51 11.34 -1.28
N TYR A 113 -0.08 11.93 -0.23
CA TYR A 113 0.69 12.53 0.86
C TYR A 113 1.66 11.53 1.51
N THR A 114 1.18 10.33 1.84
CA THR A 114 2.02 9.26 2.43
C THR A 114 3.16 8.87 1.49
N ASN A 115 2.88 8.75 0.20
CA ASN A 115 3.88 8.40 -0.81
C ASN A 115 4.94 9.51 -0.97
N ASP A 116 4.50 10.77 -0.97
CA ASP A 116 5.39 11.92 -1.08
C ASP A 116 6.33 12.04 0.13
N GLU A 117 5.83 11.79 1.35
CA GLU A 117 6.66 11.78 2.57
C GLU A 117 7.65 10.60 2.61
N ALA A 118 7.26 9.44 2.11
CA ALA A 118 8.13 8.26 2.03
C ALA A 118 9.25 8.45 1.00
N GLU A 119 8.98 9.16 -0.09
CA GLU A 119 9.91 9.35 -1.21
C GLU A 119 10.51 7.99 -1.69
N ASP A 120 11.73 8.00 -2.17
CA ASP A 120 12.52 6.82 -2.56
C ASP A 120 13.46 6.35 -1.43
N LYS A 121 12.96 6.37 -0.19
CA LYS A 121 13.75 6.02 1.00
C LYS A 121 13.35 4.67 1.56
N ILE A 122 14.29 3.97 2.19
CA ILE A 122 14.05 2.72 2.92
C ILE A 122 13.83 2.94 4.42
N THR A 123 14.10 4.14 4.91
CA THR A 123 13.80 4.59 6.26
C THR A 123 13.33 6.03 6.20
N TYR A 124 12.15 6.31 6.71
CA TYR A 124 11.52 7.62 6.58
C TYR A 124 10.54 7.91 7.71
N TRP A 125 10.34 9.18 7.96
CA TRP A 125 9.33 9.69 8.87
C TRP A 125 8.09 10.12 8.09
N ILE A 126 6.91 9.78 8.61
CA ILE A 126 5.64 10.38 8.22
C ILE A 126 5.00 10.85 9.52
N ASP A 127 4.81 12.15 9.66
CA ASP A 127 4.45 12.77 10.94
C ASP A 127 5.40 12.29 12.06
N ASP A 128 4.85 11.75 13.16
CA ASP A 128 5.63 11.23 14.30
C ASP A 128 5.93 9.72 14.19
N CYS A 129 5.71 9.12 13.02
CA CYS A 129 5.89 7.69 12.80
C CYS A 129 7.14 7.40 11.97
N LEU A 130 8.04 6.60 12.51
CA LEU A 130 9.22 6.13 11.79
C LEU A 130 8.94 4.78 11.14
N TYR A 131 9.14 4.71 9.83
CA TYR A 131 8.97 3.51 9.03
C TYR A 131 10.29 3.02 8.46
N GLN A 132 10.38 1.73 8.27
CA GLN A 132 11.51 1.08 7.63
C GLN A 132 11.05 -0.03 6.69
N VAL A 133 11.64 -0.07 5.50
CA VAL A 133 11.49 -1.18 4.56
C VAL A 133 12.41 -2.33 5.00
N GLN A 134 11.85 -3.49 5.23
CA GLN A 134 12.59 -4.67 5.67
C GLN A 134 12.31 -5.86 4.76
N ARG A 135 13.35 -6.67 4.56
CA ARG A 135 13.22 -7.92 3.82
C ARG A 135 12.40 -8.93 4.63
N VAL A 136 11.48 -9.60 3.96
CA VAL A 136 10.74 -10.72 4.56
C VAL A 136 11.60 -11.97 4.49
N TYR A 137 11.90 -12.57 5.64
CA TYR A 137 12.77 -13.74 5.72
C TYR A 137 12.21 -14.92 4.92
N GLY A 138 13.07 -15.59 4.16
CA GLY A 138 12.70 -16.78 3.36
C GLY A 138 11.96 -16.47 2.06
N THR A 139 11.77 -15.18 1.73
CA THR A 139 11.18 -14.73 0.46
C THR A 139 12.11 -13.73 -0.23
N GLY A 140 11.80 -13.33 -1.44
CA GLY A 140 12.46 -12.18 -2.10
C GLY A 140 11.77 -10.86 -1.83
N GLU A 141 10.75 -10.85 -0.99
CA GLU A 141 9.83 -9.75 -0.78
C GLU A 141 10.28 -8.78 0.32
N HIS A 142 9.70 -7.60 0.32
CA HIS A 142 9.92 -6.56 1.32
C HIS A 142 8.58 -6.12 1.94
N GLN A 143 8.65 -5.56 3.13
CA GLN A 143 7.52 -5.02 3.86
C GLN A 143 7.88 -3.69 4.49
N ILE A 144 6.89 -2.84 4.70
CA ILE A 144 7.01 -1.60 5.47
C ILE A 144 6.61 -1.91 6.90
N ILE A 145 7.48 -1.57 7.85
CA ILE A 145 7.18 -1.69 9.27
C ILE A 145 7.32 -0.35 9.97
N LYS A 146 6.44 -0.10 10.93
CA LYS A 146 6.57 1.01 11.86
C LYS A 146 7.48 0.56 13.01
N ILE A 147 8.52 1.35 13.30
CA ILE A 147 9.58 0.99 14.27
C ILE A 147 9.58 1.85 15.54
N ASN A 148 8.64 2.78 15.69
CA ASN A 148 8.42 3.56 16.91
C ASN A 148 6.97 3.56 17.36
#